data_b958b3d5c2ce51f8f9a1423ca9b15d9d
#
_entry.id   b958b3d5c2ce51f8f9a1423ca9b15d9d
#
_cell.length_a   1.000
_cell.length_b   1.000
_cell.length_c   1.000
_cell.angle_alpha   90.00
_cell.angle_beta   90.00
_cell.angle_gamma   90.00
#
_symmetry.space_group_name_H-M   'P 1'
#
loop_
_entity.id
_entity.type
_entity.pdbx_description
1 polymer ?
#
loop_
_entity_poly.entity_id
_entity_poly.type
_entity_poly.pdbx_seq_one_letter_code
_entity_poly.pdbx_strand_id
1 'polypeptide(L)'
;MDLLHEKIAKYTQPAEVRAKGLYPYFRAIEGKQGTEVEMAGHHVIMLGSNAYTALTGDDRIIQAGVRAMRKYGSGCAGSRFLNGTLDLHVQLERELAEFVGKDDALCISTGFTVNSGVIPALLGPHDYIICDDRDHASIVDGRRLSMAKQIRYKHNDMEDLERKLQKCEEDSVKLIVVDGVFSMEGDLAPLPEIIALKKRYPNTVLMVDEAHGIGVFGRNGRGVCDHFGCTKDIDLIMGTFSKSLASIGGFIAADYAIIDFLRHTCRTYIFSASNTPAATAAAMEALHILQQEPERIKALWDVTEYALKRFREEGFEIGDTESPIIPLYVHDVDKTFLVTKLASDAGVFINPVIPPACAPQDTLVRFALMATHTKEQVEKGVQVLTKIFKELDIIK
;
A
#
# COMPACT_ATOMS: atom_id res chain seq x y z
N MET A 1 -15.02 -20.04 -32.27
CA MET A 1 -14.57 -19.04 -31.25
C MET A 1 -13.32 -18.38 -31.80
N ASP A 2 -13.15 -17.08 -31.67
CA ASP A 2 -11.88 -16.47 -32.08
C ASP A 2 -10.76 -16.78 -31.06
N LEU A 3 -9.52 -16.56 -31.47
CA LEU A 3 -8.33 -16.87 -30.67
C LEU A 3 -8.33 -16.19 -29.27
N LEU A 4 -8.95 -15.02 -29.13
CA LEU A 4 -9.06 -14.33 -27.85
C LEU A 4 -9.97 -15.11 -26.89
N HIS A 5 -11.13 -15.55 -27.34
CA HIS A 5 -12.05 -16.35 -26.54
C HIS A 5 -11.45 -17.71 -26.16
N GLU A 6 -10.69 -18.35 -27.06
CA GLU A 6 -9.96 -19.59 -26.77
C GLU A 6 -8.89 -19.37 -25.68
N LYS A 7 -8.17 -18.22 -25.72
CA LYS A 7 -7.20 -17.86 -24.71
C LYS A 7 -7.87 -17.61 -23.34
N ILE A 8 -8.98 -16.87 -23.33
CA ILE A 8 -9.72 -16.54 -22.11
C ILE A 8 -10.32 -17.81 -21.47
N ALA A 9 -10.85 -18.74 -22.30
CA ALA A 9 -11.44 -19.99 -21.84
C ALA A 9 -10.46 -20.92 -21.09
N LYS A 10 -9.15 -20.71 -21.25
CA LYS A 10 -8.12 -21.45 -20.49
C LYS A 10 -7.98 -21.00 -19.03
N TYR A 11 -8.53 -19.83 -18.68
CA TYR A 11 -8.51 -19.29 -17.32
C TYR A 11 -9.77 -19.75 -16.57
N THR A 12 -9.73 -20.96 -16.01
CA THR A 12 -10.88 -21.66 -15.40
C THR A 12 -11.01 -21.44 -13.90
N GLN A 13 -9.93 -21.06 -13.22
CA GLN A 13 -9.86 -20.94 -11.75
C GLN A 13 -11.04 -20.19 -11.10
N PRO A 14 -11.48 -19.01 -11.60
CA PRO A 14 -12.61 -18.31 -10.96
C PRO A 14 -13.94 -19.11 -11.08
N ALA A 15 -14.14 -19.85 -12.19
CA ALA A 15 -15.32 -20.66 -12.38
C ALA A 15 -15.31 -21.88 -11.44
N GLU A 16 -14.15 -22.53 -11.30
CA GLU A 16 -13.95 -23.67 -10.39
C GLU A 16 -14.20 -23.27 -8.93
N VAL A 17 -13.66 -22.12 -8.48
CA VAL A 17 -13.86 -21.62 -7.13
C VAL A 17 -15.33 -21.23 -6.89
N ARG A 18 -16.02 -20.65 -7.89
CA ARG A 18 -17.48 -20.41 -7.83
C ARG A 18 -18.27 -21.70 -7.72
N ALA A 19 -17.92 -22.73 -8.52
CA ALA A 19 -18.60 -24.02 -8.47
C ALA A 19 -18.47 -24.71 -7.10
N LYS A 20 -17.35 -24.49 -6.39
CA LYS A 20 -17.13 -24.94 -5.01
C LYS A 20 -17.86 -24.06 -3.96
N GLY A 21 -18.50 -22.95 -4.34
CA GLY A 21 -19.12 -22.00 -3.41
C GLY A 21 -18.11 -21.19 -2.55
N LEU A 22 -16.84 -21.13 -2.97
CA LEU A 22 -15.74 -20.54 -2.18
C LEU A 22 -15.26 -19.18 -2.71
N TYR A 23 -15.93 -18.61 -3.73
CA TYR A 23 -15.50 -17.36 -4.38
C TYR A 23 -15.65 -16.13 -3.47
N PRO A 24 -14.54 -15.51 -3.01
CA PRO A 24 -14.59 -14.48 -1.97
C PRO A 24 -14.58 -13.04 -2.50
N TYR A 25 -14.43 -12.84 -3.82
CA TYR A 25 -14.15 -11.53 -4.40
C TYR A 25 -15.41 -10.75 -4.80
N PHE A 26 -15.26 -9.42 -4.97
CA PHE A 26 -16.27 -8.48 -5.47
C PHE A 26 -17.56 -8.45 -4.64
N ARG A 27 -17.47 -8.69 -3.34
CA ARG A 27 -18.60 -8.54 -2.44
C ARG A 27 -18.85 -7.06 -2.14
N ALA A 28 -20.08 -6.59 -2.38
CA ALA A 28 -20.43 -5.20 -2.14
C ALA A 28 -20.58 -4.91 -0.64
N ILE A 29 -20.01 -3.79 -0.20
CA ILE A 29 -20.27 -3.21 1.12
C ILE A 29 -21.47 -2.29 0.98
N GLU A 30 -22.46 -2.44 1.87
CA GLU A 30 -23.67 -1.65 1.90
C GLU A 30 -23.57 -0.63 3.05
N GLY A 31 -23.54 0.66 2.70
CA GLY A 31 -23.49 1.75 3.69
C GLY A 31 -22.09 2.28 4.00
N LYS A 32 -21.95 2.88 5.18
CA LYS A 32 -20.73 3.55 5.65
C LYS A 32 -19.65 2.52 6.00
N GLN A 33 -18.41 2.78 5.57
CA GLN A 33 -17.29 1.93 5.91
C GLN A 33 -16.79 2.20 7.34
N GLY A 34 -16.45 1.14 8.05
CA GLY A 34 -15.97 1.16 9.43
C GLY A 34 -15.39 -0.19 9.83
N THR A 35 -15.20 -0.40 11.12
CA THR A 35 -14.77 -1.69 11.69
C THR A 35 -15.83 -2.77 11.61
N GLU A 36 -17.08 -2.39 11.43
CA GLU A 36 -18.22 -3.26 11.17
C GLU A 36 -18.96 -2.74 9.94
N VAL A 37 -19.35 -3.64 9.05
CA VAL A 37 -20.03 -3.30 7.79
C VAL A 37 -21.10 -4.32 7.45
N GLU A 38 -22.15 -3.87 6.74
CA GLU A 38 -23.05 -4.76 6.04
C GLU A 38 -22.46 -5.16 4.69
N MET A 39 -22.40 -6.46 4.42
CA MET A 39 -21.87 -7.01 3.18
C MET A 39 -22.69 -8.21 2.73
N ALA A 40 -23.31 -8.10 1.55
CA ALA A 40 -24.17 -9.15 0.99
C ALA A 40 -25.26 -9.62 1.99
N GLY A 41 -25.86 -8.70 2.74
CA GLY A 41 -26.91 -8.97 3.73
C GLY A 41 -26.40 -9.57 5.05
N HIS A 42 -25.08 -9.56 5.29
CA HIS A 42 -24.47 -10.04 6.54
C HIS A 42 -23.70 -8.93 7.24
N HIS A 43 -23.84 -8.85 8.56
CA HIS A 43 -23.04 -7.97 9.40
C HIS A 43 -21.69 -8.63 9.71
N VAL A 44 -20.59 -7.96 9.35
CA VAL A 44 -19.24 -8.52 9.50
C VAL A 44 -18.28 -7.52 10.14
N ILE A 45 -17.34 -8.03 10.96
CA ILE A 45 -16.19 -7.28 11.44
C ILE A 45 -15.16 -7.22 10.32
N MET A 46 -14.75 -6.02 9.92
CA MET A 46 -13.85 -5.75 8.81
C MET A 46 -12.39 -5.83 9.26
N LEU A 47 -11.81 -7.02 9.25
CA LEU A 47 -10.42 -7.28 9.62
C LEU A 47 -9.52 -7.50 8.38
N GLY A 48 -9.85 -6.83 7.28
CA GLY A 48 -9.11 -6.90 6.00
C GLY A 48 -8.95 -5.55 5.31
N SER A 49 -9.32 -4.43 5.96
CA SER A 49 -9.24 -3.09 5.36
C SER A 49 -7.85 -2.46 5.50
N ASN A 50 -7.45 -1.68 4.50
CA ASN A 50 -6.24 -0.84 4.55
C ASN A 50 -6.51 0.56 5.15
N ALA A 51 -7.68 0.83 5.70
CA ALA A 51 -8.05 2.12 6.30
C ALA A 51 -7.46 2.26 7.71
N TYR A 52 -6.13 2.15 7.85
CA TYR A 52 -5.43 2.06 9.15
C TYR A 52 -5.85 3.12 10.15
N THR A 53 -5.99 4.36 9.73
CA THR A 53 -6.40 5.50 10.56
C THR A 53 -7.91 5.57 10.81
N ALA A 54 -8.70 4.70 10.15
CA ALA A 54 -10.16 4.66 10.22
C ALA A 54 -10.86 6.00 9.84
N LEU A 55 -10.26 6.76 8.93
CA LEU A 55 -10.76 8.07 8.51
C LEU A 55 -11.76 8.03 7.36
N THR A 56 -11.91 6.90 6.67
CA THR A 56 -12.76 6.79 5.46
C THR A 56 -14.20 7.22 5.70
N GLY A 57 -14.72 7.00 6.90
CA GLY A 57 -16.08 7.37 7.29
C GLY A 57 -16.18 8.65 8.17
N ASP A 58 -15.09 9.42 8.34
CA ASP A 58 -15.09 10.62 9.18
C ASP A 58 -15.87 11.76 8.51
N ASP A 59 -16.81 12.36 9.26
CA ASP A 59 -17.67 13.41 8.72
C ASP A 59 -16.90 14.69 8.34
N ARG A 60 -15.78 14.98 9.00
CA ARG A 60 -14.92 16.14 8.66
C ARG A 60 -14.37 15.99 7.24
N ILE A 61 -13.92 14.78 6.87
CA ILE A 61 -13.42 14.46 5.54
C ILE A 61 -14.53 14.55 4.49
N ILE A 62 -15.71 14.00 4.80
CA ILE A 62 -16.88 14.08 3.93
C ILE A 62 -17.24 15.54 3.68
N GLN A 63 -17.30 16.36 4.73
CA GLN A 63 -17.63 17.78 4.61
C GLN A 63 -16.55 18.58 3.87
N ALA A 64 -15.27 18.25 4.03
CA ALA A 64 -14.19 18.85 3.24
C ALA A 64 -14.39 18.60 1.74
N GLY A 65 -14.68 17.36 1.35
CA GLY A 65 -15.02 17.00 -0.03
C GLY A 65 -16.24 17.75 -0.56
N VAL A 66 -17.31 17.85 0.21
CA VAL A 66 -18.54 18.58 -0.15
C VAL A 66 -18.26 20.07 -0.37
N ARG A 67 -17.51 20.70 0.53
CA ARG A 67 -17.10 22.13 0.38
C ARG A 67 -16.28 22.34 -0.90
N ALA A 68 -15.33 21.45 -1.18
CA ALA A 68 -14.51 21.55 -2.37
C ALA A 68 -15.33 21.38 -3.66
N MET A 69 -16.26 20.44 -3.70
CA MET A 69 -17.18 20.27 -4.84
C MET A 69 -18.04 21.52 -5.08
N ARG A 70 -18.53 22.15 -4.03
CA ARG A 70 -19.30 23.42 -4.15
C ARG A 70 -18.46 24.57 -4.68
N LYS A 71 -17.17 24.64 -4.29
CA LYS A 71 -16.27 25.74 -4.70
C LYS A 71 -15.74 25.55 -6.12
N TYR A 72 -15.32 24.33 -6.49
CA TYR A 72 -14.56 24.07 -7.72
C TYR A 72 -15.32 23.23 -8.76
N GLY A 73 -16.44 22.64 -8.41
CA GLY A 73 -17.15 21.67 -9.26
C GLY A 73 -16.70 20.22 -9.00
N SER A 74 -17.21 19.29 -9.81
CA SER A 74 -17.01 17.85 -9.63
C SER A 74 -15.67 17.32 -10.13
N GLY A 75 -14.99 18.09 -11.01
CA GLY A 75 -13.73 17.69 -11.63
C GLY A 75 -13.00 18.85 -12.25
N CYS A 76 -11.82 18.62 -12.83
CA CYS A 76 -10.93 19.65 -13.36
C CYS A 76 -10.95 19.74 -14.90
N ALA A 77 -11.56 18.79 -15.59
CA ALA A 77 -11.68 18.71 -17.06
C ALA A 77 -10.33 18.80 -17.81
N GLY A 78 -9.24 18.43 -17.19
CA GLY A 78 -7.89 18.45 -17.77
C GLY A 78 -6.83 17.90 -16.85
N SER A 79 -5.62 17.75 -17.38
CA SER A 79 -4.45 17.36 -16.60
C SER A 79 -3.88 18.55 -15.83
N ARG A 80 -3.05 18.23 -14.83
CA ARG A 80 -2.30 19.23 -14.07
C ARG A 80 -1.42 20.12 -14.96
N PHE A 81 -0.88 19.54 -16.01
CA PHE A 81 0.00 20.23 -16.96
C PHE A 81 -0.71 21.29 -17.84
N LEU A 82 -2.01 21.13 -18.06
CA LEU A 82 -2.80 22.05 -18.89
C LEU A 82 -3.65 22.98 -18.03
N ASN A 83 -4.94 22.69 -17.89
CA ASN A 83 -5.93 23.53 -17.21
C ASN A 83 -6.43 22.97 -15.87
N GLY A 84 -5.97 21.80 -15.46
CA GLY A 84 -6.49 21.08 -14.30
C GLY A 84 -5.77 21.37 -12.97
N THR A 85 -4.90 22.38 -12.89
CA THR A 85 -4.24 22.75 -11.62
C THR A 85 -5.10 23.74 -10.85
N LEU A 86 -5.52 23.36 -9.64
CA LEU A 86 -6.22 24.21 -8.68
C LEU A 86 -5.26 24.66 -7.57
N ASP A 87 -5.56 25.78 -6.90
CA ASP A 87 -4.88 26.22 -5.68
C ASP A 87 -4.85 25.12 -4.60
N LEU A 88 -5.94 24.35 -4.50
CA LEU A 88 -6.07 23.21 -3.60
C LEU A 88 -5.02 22.12 -3.84
N HIS A 89 -4.67 21.83 -5.09
CA HIS A 89 -3.62 20.88 -5.43
C HIS A 89 -2.25 21.38 -4.97
N VAL A 90 -1.93 22.63 -5.25
CA VAL A 90 -0.65 23.27 -4.89
C VAL A 90 -0.48 23.30 -3.37
N GLN A 91 -1.57 23.58 -2.64
CA GLN A 91 -1.56 23.57 -1.19
C GLN A 91 -1.28 22.18 -0.64
N LEU A 92 -1.99 21.14 -1.14
CA LEU A 92 -1.79 19.76 -0.70
C LEU A 92 -0.35 19.28 -0.96
N GLU A 93 0.22 19.59 -2.14
CA GLU A 93 1.59 19.23 -2.50
C GLU A 93 2.60 19.81 -1.52
N ARG A 94 2.47 21.10 -1.17
CA ARG A 94 3.32 21.75 -0.17
C ARG A 94 3.20 21.08 1.20
N GLU A 95 1.97 20.85 1.66
CA GLU A 95 1.72 20.27 2.98
C GLU A 95 2.23 18.81 3.08
N LEU A 96 2.13 18.03 1.99
CA LEU A 96 2.68 16.68 1.91
C LEU A 96 4.21 16.69 1.95
N ALA A 97 4.86 17.59 1.21
CA ALA A 97 6.32 17.75 1.24
C ALA A 97 6.81 18.08 2.66
N GLU A 98 6.19 19.05 3.31
CA GLU A 98 6.48 19.42 4.70
C GLU A 98 6.26 18.24 5.65
N PHE A 99 5.17 17.50 5.47
CA PHE A 99 4.83 16.36 6.33
C PHE A 99 5.88 15.25 6.24
N VAL A 100 6.30 14.87 5.04
CA VAL A 100 7.31 13.81 4.87
C VAL A 100 8.75 14.32 4.95
N GLY A 101 8.98 15.63 5.11
CA GLY A 101 10.30 16.25 5.27
C GLY A 101 11.12 16.32 3.99
N LYS A 102 10.47 16.69 2.87
CA LYS A 102 11.08 16.94 1.57
C LYS A 102 10.83 18.36 1.10
N ASP A 103 11.56 18.81 0.06
CA ASP A 103 11.48 20.20 -0.43
C ASP A 103 10.19 20.44 -1.19
N ASP A 104 9.71 19.46 -1.97
CA ASP A 104 8.56 19.60 -2.85
C ASP A 104 7.86 18.24 -3.07
N ALA A 105 6.63 18.28 -3.57
CA ALA A 105 5.87 17.08 -3.90
C ALA A 105 5.01 17.28 -5.16
N LEU A 106 4.58 16.15 -5.73
CA LEU A 106 3.74 16.07 -6.90
C LEU A 106 2.60 15.08 -6.68
N CYS A 107 1.35 15.52 -6.75
CA CYS A 107 0.18 14.67 -6.62
C CYS A 107 -0.22 14.07 -7.97
N ILE A 108 -0.44 12.75 -7.98
CA ILE A 108 -0.84 11.95 -9.14
C ILE A 108 -2.15 11.20 -8.85
N SER A 109 -2.89 10.80 -9.88
CA SER A 109 -4.26 10.32 -9.78
C SER A 109 -4.47 9.11 -8.88
N THR A 110 -3.48 8.20 -8.77
CA THR A 110 -3.50 7.05 -7.85
C THR A 110 -2.09 6.70 -7.39
N GLY A 111 -1.95 6.00 -6.25
CA GLY A 111 -0.66 5.46 -5.82
C GLY A 111 -0.02 4.54 -6.87
N PHE A 112 -0.82 3.70 -7.53
CA PHE A 112 -0.33 2.84 -8.61
C PHE A 112 0.32 3.66 -9.75
N THR A 113 -0.33 4.75 -10.17
CA THR A 113 0.18 5.61 -11.25
C THR A 113 1.36 6.48 -10.83
N VAL A 114 1.61 6.66 -9.53
CA VAL A 114 2.87 7.28 -9.06
C VAL A 114 4.05 6.41 -9.45
N ASN A 115 4.10 5.16 -9.00
CA ASN A 115 5.22 4.25 -9.29
C ASN A 115 5.37 3.97 -10.80
N SER A 116 4.27 3.66 -11.48
CA SER A 116 4.30 3.37 -12.93
C SER A 116 4.64 4.57 -13.81
N GLY A 117 4.57 5.78 -13.28
CA GLY A 117 4.94 7.01 -14.01
C GLY A 117 6.31 7.57 -13.62
N VAL A 118 6.62 7.62 -12.32
CA VAL A 118 7.86 8.21 -11.79
C VAL A 118 9.08 7.35 -12.16
N ILE A 119 9.00 6.04 -11.94
CA ILE A 119 10.12 5.13 -12.22
C ILE A 119 10.61 5.23 -13.67
N PRO A 120 9.76 5.06 -14.70
CA PRO A 120 10.21 5.17 -16.08
C PRO A 120 10.58 6.61 -16.52
N ALA A 121 10.10 7.65 -15.81
CA ALA A 121 10.46 9.02 -16.12
C ALA A 121 11.89 9.37 -15.69
N LEU A 122 12.40 8.72 -14.64
CA LEU A 122 13.73 9.02 -14.07
C LEU A 122 14.87 8.28 -14.75
N LEU A 123 14.60 7.18 -15.44
CA LEU A 123 15.63 6.24 -15.88
C LEU A 123 15.69 6.09 -17.40
N GLY A 124 16.90 6.09 -17.93
CA GLY A 124 17.22 5.81 -19.34
C GLY A 124 17.75 4.38 -19.58
N PRO A 125 18.09 4.05 -20.86
CA PRO A 125 18.55 2.70 -21.22
C PRO A 125 19.89 2.28 -20.61
N HIS A 126 20.71 3.23 -20.16
CA HIS A 126 22.01 2.98 -19.54
C HIS A 126 21.93 2.79 -18.02
N ASP A 127 20.79 3.16 -17.43
CA ASP A 127 20.54 3.11 -15.99
C ASP A 127 20.08 1.74 -15.52
N TYR A 128 20.02 1.57 -14.21
CA TYR A 128 19.55 0.36 -13.55
C TYR A 128 18.38 0.68 -12.63
N ILE A 129 17.37 -0.19 -12.64
CA ILE A 129 16.34 -0.26 -11.60
C ILE A 129 16.50 -1.54 -10.81
N ILE A 130 16.63 -1.41 -9.50
CA ILE A 130 16.90 -2.50 -8.55
C ILE A 130 15.75 -2.57 -7.57
N CYS A 131 15.01 -3.68 -7.57
CA CYS A 131 13.79 -3.85 -6.78
C CYS A 131 13.89 -5.09 -5.91
N ASP A 132 13.23 -5.04 -4.74
CA ASP A 132 12.95 -6.24 -3.96
C ASP A 132 12.03 -7.19 -4.74
N ASP A 133 12.14 -8.50 -4.55
CA ASP A 133 11.33 -9.45 -5.31
C ASP A 133 9.88 -9.55 -4.81
N ARG A 134 9.56 -8.93 -3.65
CA ARG A 134 8.22 -8.80 -3.07
C ARG A 134 7.60 -7.39 -3.19
N ASP A 135 8.27 -6.48 -3.88
CA ASP A 135 7.75 -5.14 -4.13
C ASP A 135 6.36 -5.16 -4.79
N HIS A 136 5.56 -4.16 -4.46
CA HIS A 136 4.20 -4.00 -4.95
C HIS A 136 4.10 -4.02 -6.49
N ALA A 137 2.98 -4.53 -7.01
CA ALA A 137 2.73 -4.66 -8.45
C ALA A 137 2.94 -3.35 -9.24
N SER A 138 2.69 -2.18 -8.66
CA SER A 138 2.93 -0.88 -9.30
C SER A 138 4.42 -0.59 -9.52
N ILE A 139 5.29 -1.04 -8.62
CA ILE A 139 6.76 -0.97 -8.78
C ILE A 139 7.19 -1.92 -9.88
N VAL A 140 6.64 -3.14 -9.88
CA VAL A 140 6.90 -4.13 -10.95
C VAL A 140 6.50 -3.58 -12.32
N ASP A 141 5.35 -2.93 -12.43
CA ASP A 141 4.89 -2.35 -13.70
C ASP A 141 5.69 -1.09 -14.07
N GLY A 142 6.03 -0.23 -13.10
CA GLY A 142 6.94 0.90 -13.31
C GLY A 142 8.29 0.44 -13.86
N ARG A 143 8.84 -0.64 -13.30
CA ARG A 143 10.05 -1.29 -13.78
C ARG A 143 9.90 -1.80 -15.22
N ARG A 144 8.78 -2.44 -15.56
CA ARG A 144 8.51 -2.95 -16.91
C ARG A 144 8.33 -1.86 -17.95
N LEU A 145 7.80 -0.70 -17.54
CA LEU A 145 7.62 0.47 -18.40
C LEU A 145 8.93 1.25 -18.59
N SER A 146 9.91 1.07 -17.72
CA SER A 146 11.21 1.70 -17.84
C SER A 146 12.06 1.06 -18.94
N MET A 147 12.90 1.89 -19.57
CA MET A 147 13.94 1.44 -20.51
C MET A 147 15.22 0.94 -19.80
N ALA A 148 15.31 1.12 -18.49
CA ALA A 148 16.47 0.77 -17.68
C ALA A 148 16.70 -0.75 -17.59
N LYS A 149 17.92 -1.14 -17.32
CA LYS A 149 18.30 -2.54 -17.03
C LYS A 149 17.68 -2.97 -15.71
N GLN A 150 16.86 -4.04 -15.74
CA GLN A 150 16.05 -4.47 -14.60
C GLN A 150 16.78 -5.52 -13.76
N ILE A 151 16.89 -5.26 -12.47
CA ILE A 151 17.51 -6.15 -11.48
C ILE A 151 16.51 -6.40 -10.35
N ARG A 152 16.41 -7.66 -9.89
CA ARG A 152 15.72 -8.03 -8.66
C ARG A 152 16.70 -8.63 -7.68
N TYR A 153 16.54 -8.30 -6.41
CA TYR A 153 17.24 -8.97 -5.32
C TYR A 153 16.22 -9.69 -4.43
N LYS A 154 16.70 -10.69 -3.70
CA LYS A 154 15.87 -11.49 -2.82
C LYS A 154 15.35 -10.62 -1.68
N HIS A 155 14.12 -10.88 -1.29
CA HIS A 155 13.42 -10.12 -0.25
C HIS A 155 14.29 -9.91 1.00
N ASN A 156 14.50 -8.63 1.35
CA ASN A 156 15.30 -8.17 2.49
C ASN A 156 16.72 -8.75 2.59
N ASP A 157 17.27 -9.34 1.50
CA ASP A 157 18.63 -9.90 1.45
C ASP A 157 19.65 -8.84 1.03
N MET A 158 20.29 -8.22 2.01
CA MET A 158 21.28 -7.15 1.78
C MET A 158 22.57 -7.64 1.12
N GLU A 159 22.93 -8.90 1.31
CA GLU A 159 24.07 -9.50 0.61
C GLU A 159 23.76 -9.68 -0.89
N ASP A 160 22.53 -10.10 -1.22
CA ASP A 160 22.11 -10.19 -2.60
C ASP A 160 21.98 -8.80 -3.25
N LEU A 161 21.43 -7.81 -2.53
CA LEU A 161 21.39 -6.42 -3.01
C LEU A 161 22.80 -5.90 -3.32
N GLU A 162 23.76 -6.13 -2.44
CA GLU A 162 25.14 -5.72 -2.66
C GLU A 162 25.76 -6.41 -3.90
N ARG A 163 25.58 -7.73 -4.03
CA ARG A 163 26.03 -8.47 -5.23
C ARG A 163 25.41 -7.94 -6.53
N LYS A 164 24.21 -7.40 -6.48
CA LYS A 164 23.53 -6.78 -7.63
C LYS A 164 24.14 -5.41 -7.95
N LEU A 165 24.36 -4.58 -6.93
CA LEU A 165 25.00 -3.27 -7.08
C LEU A 165 26.40 -3.37 -7.67
N GLN A 166 27.19 -4.38 -7.26
CA GLN A 166 28.53 -4.64 -7.79
C GLN A 166 28.56 -4.94 -9.29
N LYS A 167 27.43 -5.35 -9.88
CA LYS A 167 27.33 -5.65 -11.32
C LYS A 167 26.91 -4.45 -12.17
N CYS A 168 26.54 -3.35 -11.53
CA CYS A 168 26.12 -2.13 -12.23
C CYS A 168 27.33 -1.30 -12.64
N GLU A 169 27.24 -0.68 -13.80
CA GLU A 169 28.25 0.25 -14.31
C GLU A 169 28.36 1.47 -13.40
N GLU A 170 29.58 1.96 -13.16
CA GLU A 170 29.82 3.01 -12.17
C GLU A 170 29.21 4.36 -12.60
N ASP A 171 29.25 4.66 -13.90
CA ASP A 171 28.76 5.90 -14.52
C ASP A 171 27.24 5.92 -14.83
N SER A 172 26.50 4.90 -14.39
CA SER A 172 25.05 4.80 -14.54
C SER A 172 24.29 5.19 -13.27
N VAL A 173 23.06 5.66 -13.40
CA VAL A 173 22.13 5.82 -12.27
C VAL A 173 21.63 4.44 -11.84
N LYS A 174 21.63 4.20 -10.53
CA LYS A 174 21.14 2.97 -9.91
C LYS A 174 19.97 3.34 -8.98
N LEU A 175 18.74 3.18 -9.46
CA LEU A 175 17.56 3.45 -8.65
C LEU A 175 17.18 2.18 -7.88
N ILE A 176 17.36 2.20 -6.56
CA ILE A 176 16.77 1.21 -5.67
C ILE A 176 15.35 1.68 -5.35
N VAL A 177 14.37 0.82 -5.58
CA VAL A 177 12.97 1.04 -5.17
C VAL A 177 12.57 -0.07 -4.22
N VAL A 178 11.93 0.28 -3.12
CA VAL A 178 11.49 -0.69 -2.10
C VAL A 178 10.21 -0.21 -1.41
N ASP A 179 9.29 -1.15 -1.11
CA ASP A 179 8.19 -0.88 -0.19
C ASP A 179 8.74 -0.64 1.23
N GLY A 180 8.35 0.43 1.90
CA GLY A 180 8.73 0.68 3.30
C GLY A 180 8.13 -0.37 4.24
N VAL A 181 6.88 -0.77 3.96
CA VAL A 181 6.18 -1.89 4.59
C VAL A 181 5.63 -2.79 3.50
N PHE A 182 6.00 -4.05 3.48
CA PHE A 182 5.52 -5.02 2.48
C PHE A 182 4.07 -5.40 2.73
N SER A 183 3.26 -5.27 1.70
CA SER A 183 1.80 -5.28 1.81
C SER A 183 1.18 -6.62 2.19
N MET A 184 1.88 -7.73 1.96
CA MET A 184 1.40 -9.09 2.24
C MET A 184 2.03 -9.66 3.50
N GLU A 185 3.32 -9.46 3.69
CA GLU A 185 4.11 -9.97 4.81
C GLU A 185 4.00 -9.09 6.06
N GLY A 186 3.79 -7.79 5.89
CA GLY A 186 3.70 -6.83 6.98
C GLY A 186 5.02 -6.48 7.65
N ASP A 187 6.14 -6.95 7.12
CA ASP A 187 7.49 -6.64 7.57
C ASP A 187 8.02 -5.33 6.95
N LEU A 188 9.13 -4.84 7.47
CA LEU A 188 9.74 -3.57 7.06
C LEU A 188 10.96 -3.80 6.17
N ALA A 189 11.18 -2.86 5.24
CA ALA A 189 12.46 -2.78 4.55
C ALA A 189 13.57 -2.36 5.53
N PRO A 190 14.75 -3.01 5.49
CA PRO A 190 15.90 -2.64 6.33
C PRO A 190 16.58 -1.37 5.78
N LEU A 191 15.87 -0.21 5.90
CA LEU A 191 16.32 1.05 5.32
C LEU A 191 17.72 1.49 5.77
N PRO A 192 18.12 1.33 7.04
CA PRO A 192 19.49 1.68 7.47
C PRO A 192 20.56 0.92 6.70
N GLU A 193 20.36 -0.36 6.44
CA GLU A 193 21.29 -1.23 5.71
C GLU A 193 21.30 -0.89 4.21
N ILE A 194 20.13 -0.63 3.62
CA ILE A 194 20.01 -0.19 2.22
C ILE A 194 20.74 1.14 2.02
N ILE A 195 20.61 2.09 2.96
CA ILE A 195 21.29 3.38 2.94
C ILE A 195 22.80 3.19 3.06
N ALA A 196 23.26 2.28 3.91
CA ALA A 196 24.69 1.97 4.02
C ALA A 196 25.26 1.46 2.68
N LEU A 197 24.51 0.63 1.96
CA LEU A 197 24.87 0.20 0.61
C LEU A 197 24.82 1.36 -0.38
N LYS A 198 23.73 2.15 -0.39
CA LYS A 198 23.62 3.35 -1.23
C LYS A 198 24.86 4.25 -1.13
N LYS A 199 25.34 4.50 0.10
CA LYS A 199 26.51 5.37 0.36
C LYS A 199 27.83 4.79 -0.16
N ARG A 200 27.93 3.48 -0.31
CA ARG A 200 29.14 2.80 -0.81
C ARG A 200 29.22 2.74 -2.34
N TYR A 201 28.06 2.76 -3.01
CA TYR A 201 27.98 2.66 -4.47
C TYR A 201 27.57 4.00 -5.07
N PRO A 202 28.46 4.66 -5.88
CA PRO A 202 28.18 5.99 -6.43
C PRO A 202 26.99 5.98 -7.38
N ASN A 203 26.34 7.14 -7.54
CA ASN A 203 25.17 7.33 -8.40
C ASN A 203 23.97 6.41 -8.04
N THR A 204 23.87 6.01 -6.77
CA THR A 204 22.75 5.23 -6.26
C THR A 204 21.71 6.15 -5.66
N VAL A 205 20.46 6.01 -6.11
CA VAL A 205 19.27 6.76 -5.68
C VAL A 205 18.32 5.79 -4.97
N LEU A 206 17.68 6.22 -3.89
CA LEU A 206 16.75 5.39 -3.12
C LEU A 206 15.36 6.01 -3.12
N MET A 207 14.39 5.26 -3.62
CA MET A 207 12.97 5.56 -3.54
C MET A 207 12.29 4.58 -2.59
N VAL A 208 11.54 5.11 -1.63
CA VAL A 208 10.75 4.32 -0.67
C VAL A 208 9.26 4.53 -0.92
N ASP A 209 8.52 3.44 -1.08
CA ASP A 209 7.07 3.43 -1.15
C ASP A 209 6.49 3.32 0.27
N GLU A 210 5.96 4.43 0.76
CA GLU A 210 5.35 4.58 2.09
C GLU A 210 3.84 4.34 2.09
N ALA A 211 3.31 3.64 1.08
CA ALA A 211 1.86 3.43 0.96
C ALA A 211 1.25 2.73 2.18
N HIS A 212 2.01 1.89 2.89
CA HIS A 212 1.63 1.23 4.13
C HIS A 212 2.32 1.82 5.37
N GLY A 213 3.26 2.75 5.19
CA GLY A 213 4.00 3.41 6.27
C GLY A 213 3.31 4.67 6.78
N ILE A 214 2.80 5.52 5.88
CA ILE A 214 2.11 6.76 6.23
C ILE A 214 0.85 6.47 7.06
N GLY A 215 0.72 7.19 8.20
CA GLY A 215 -0.37 7.01 9.15
C GLY A 215 -0.23 5.79 10.05
N VAL A 216 0.90 5.06 9.96
CA VAL A 216 1.19 3.85 10.75
C VAL A 216 2.49 4.00 11.53
N PHE A 217 3.58 4.40 10.87
CA PHE A 217 4.92 4.49 11.44
C PHE A 217 5.42 5.93 11.57
N GLY A 218 6.45 6.11 12.39
CA GLY A 218 7.11 7.39 12.58
C GLY A 218 6.31 8.39 13.40
N ARG A 219 6.90 9.56 13.66
CA ARG A 219 6.25 10.63 14.43
C ARG A 219 5.01 11.14 13.68
N ASN A 220 3.88 11.10 14.34
CA ASN A 220 2.59 11.52 13.76
C ASN A 220 2.29 10.84 12.42
N GLY A 221 2.76 9.59 12.22
CA GLY A 221 2.48 8.82 11.01
C GLY A 221 3.25 9.24 9.76
N ARG A 222 4.45 9.79 9.90
CA ARG A 222 5.27 10.25 8.77
C ARG A 222 5.84 9.13 7.90
N GLY A 223 5.75 7.87 8.36
CA GLY A 223 6.20 6.71 7.62
C GLY A 223 7.44 6.03 8.23
N VAL A 224 7.89 4.98 7.55
CA VAL A 224 9.04 4.15 7.95
C VAL A 224 10.35 4.92 7.85
N CYS A 225 10.48 5.83 6.89
CA CYS A 225 11.66 6.70 6.76
C CYS A 225 11.87 7.57 8.02
N ASP A 226 10.79 8.11 8.61
CA ASP A 226 10.87 8.85 9.88
C ASP A 226 11.03 7.90 11.08
N HIS A 227 10.45 6.71 11.04
CA HIS A 227 10.59 5.68 12.07
C HIS A 227 12.06 5.30 12.31
N PHE A 228 12.81 5.08 11.23
CA PHE A 228 14.26 4.82 11.30
C PHE A 228 15.12 6.10 11.43
N GLY A 229 14.50 7.29 11.43
CA GLY A 229 15.23 8.56 11.51
C GLY A 229 16.10 8.86 10.27
N CYS A 230 15.81 8.24 9.14
CA CYS A 230 16.65 8.26 7.94
C CYS A 230 16.08 9.07 6.77
N THR A 231 15.02 9.86 6.98
CA THR A 231 14.32 10.63 5.93
C THR A 231 15.26 11.45 5.03
N LYS A 232 16.36 11.99 5.59
CA LYS A 232 17.32 12.80 4.83
C LYS A 232 18.17 11.99 3.85
N ASP A 233 18.35 10.69 4.10
CA ASP A 233 19.13 9.80 3.26
C ASP A 233 18.31 9.16 2.12
N ILE A 234 16.98 9.31 2.17
CA ILE A 234 16.05 8.87 1.12
C ILE A 234 15.92 9.97 0.07
N ASP A 235 16.02 9.64 -1.21
CA ASP A 235 15.94 10.64 -2.29
C ASP A 235 14.48 10.91 -2.67
N LEU A 236 13.66 9.85 -2.80
CA LEU A 236 12.25 9.97 -3.16
C LEU A 236 11.37 9.21 -2.15
N ILE A 237 10.31 9.85 -1.71
CA ILE A 237 9.28 9.24 -0.86
C ILE A 237 7.96 9.22 -1.64
N MET A 238 7.45 8.04 -1.90
CA MET A 238 6.13 7.83 -2.50
C MET A 238 5.10 7.58 -1.41
N GLY A 239 3.87 8.10 -1.58
CA GLY A 239 2.74 7.76 -0.73
C GLY A 239 1.44 7.65 -1.49
N THR A 240 0.45 7.00 -0.88
CA THR A 240 -0.91 6.89 -1.43
C THR A 240 -1.95 7.53 -0.53
N PHE A 241 -3.03 8.04 -1.13
CA PHE A 241 -4.18 8.55 -0.37
C PHE A 241 -5.22 7.48 -0.07
N SER A 242 -5.13 6.31 -0.72
CA SER A 242 -6.18 5.28 -0.69
C SER A 242 -6.23 4.41 0.59
N LYS A 243 -5.36 4.68 1.55
CA LYS A 243 -5.25 3.96 2.81
C LYS A 243 -5.47 4.91 3.99
N SER A 244 -4.41 5.30 4.70
CA SER A 244 -4.49 6.17 5.88
C SER A 244 -5.05 7.57 5.60
N LEU A 245 -4.91 8.10 4.39
CA LEU A 245 -5.43 9.40 4.00
C LEU A 245 -6.85 9.37 3.41
N ALA A 246 -7.54 8.23 3.49
CA ALA A 246 -8.99 8.07 3.28
C ALA A 246 -9.56 8.68 1.98
N SER A 247 -8.76 8.73 0.90
CA SER A 247 -9.14 9.34 -0.37
C SER A 247 -8.62 8.51 -1.55
N ILE A 248 -8.63 9.06 -2.76
CA ILE A 248 -7.99 8.49 -3.94
C ILE A 248 -6.92 9.44 -4.48
N GLY A 249 -5.76 8.87 -4.81
CA GLY A 249 -4.59 9.58 -5.30
C GLY A 249 -3.32 9.00 -4.72
N GLY A 250 -2.22 9.68 -5.03
CA GLY A 250 -0.92 9.42 -4.45
C GLY A 250 0.00 10.61 -4.71
N PHE A 251 1.19 10.56 -4.16
CA PHE A 251 2.19 11.60 -4.34
C PHE A 251 3.60 11.02 -4.39
N ILE A 252 4.49 11.79 -4.96
CA ILE A 252 5.94 11.62 -4.84
C ILE A 252 6.51 12.90 -4.25
N ALA A 253 7.42 12.78 -3.28
CA ALA A 253 8.12 13.89 -2.65
C ALA A 253 9.64 13.68 -2.74
N ALA A 254 10.36 14.75 -3.07
CA ALA A 254 11.82 14.72 -3.25
C ALA A 254 12.37 16.16 -3.12
N ASP A 255 13.65 16.34 -3.50
CA ASP A 255 14.16 17.70 -3.72
C ASP A 255 13.43 18.41 -4.88
N TYR A 256 13.52 19.75 -4.91
CA TYR A 256 12.83 20.56 -5.91
C TYR A 256 13.23 20.20 -7.35
N ALA A 257 14.50 19.92 -7.61
CA ALA A 257 14.97 19.65 -8.96
C ALA A 257 14.38 18.35 -9.55
N ILE A 258 14.26 17.31 -8.74
CA ILE A 258 13.63 16.04 -9.12
C ILE A 258 12.13 16.26 -9.38
N ILE A 259 11.45 16.96 -8.49
CA ILE A 259 10.00 17.21 -8.62
C ILE A 259 9.71 18.09 -9.86
N ASP A 260 10.50 19.13 -10.09
CA ASP A 260 10.34 19.98 -11.27
C ASP A 260 10.59 19.19 -12.58
N PHE A 261 11.60 18.34 -12.62
CA PHE A 261 11.81 17.41 -13.73
C PHE A 261 10.61 16.50 -13.96
N LEU A 262 10.07 15.88 -12.91
CA LEU A 262 8.90 15.01 -13.00
C LEU A 262 7.63 15.73 -13.46
N ARG A 263 7.43 17.00 -13.09
CA ARG A 263 6.32 17.84 -13.60
C ARG A 263 6.30 17.94 -15.13
N HIS A 264 7.48 17.89 -15.75
CA HIS A 264 7.63 18.07 -17.19
C HIS A 264 7.84 16.77 -17.97
N THR A 265 8.09 15.65 -17.29
CA THR A 265 8.43 14.37 -17.94
C THR A 265 7.55 13.20 -17.54
N CYS A 266 6.93 13.23 -16.36
CA CYS A 266 6.12 12.12 -15.86
C CYS A 266 4.81 11.97 -16.65
N ARG A 267 4.72 10.93 -17.46
CA ARG A 267 3.59 10.71 -18.39
C ARG A 267 2.27 10.54 -17.67
N THR A 268 2.23 9.85 -16.52
CA THR A 268 1.01 9.64 -15.74
C THR A 268 0.51 10.91 -15.08
N TYR A 269 1.34 11.92 -14.96
CA TYR A 269 0.95 13.26 -14.52
C TYR A 269 0.49 14.16 -15.69
N ILE A 270 1.24 14.15 -16.79
CA ILE A 270 0.98 15.04 -17.93
C ILE A 270 -0.28 14.63 -18.70
N PHE A 271 -0.49 13.31 -18.88
CA PHE A 271 -1.54 12.77 -19.74
C PHE A 271 -2.74 12.17 -18.98
N SER A 272 -2.82 12.39 -17.66
CA SER A 272 -3.98 12.02 -16.86
C SER A 272 -4.76 13.24 -16.39
N ALA A 273 -6.06 13.09 -16.21
CA ALA A 273 -6.86 14.09 -15.54
C ALA A 273 -6.39 14.30 -14.09
N SER A 274 -6.49 15.53 -13.60
CA SER A 274 -6.14 15.89 -12.22
C SER A 274 -7.04 15.18 -11.21
N ASN A 275 -6.54 14.99 -10.01
CA ASN A 275 -7.36 14.59 -8.86
C ASN A 275 -8.56 15.51 -8.71
N THR A 276 -9.73 14.95 -8.43
CA THR A 276 -10.94 15.75 -8.26
C THR A 276 -10.84 16.67 -7.03
N PRO A 277 -11.53 17.82 -7.02
CA PRO A 277 -11.54 18.71 -5.86
C PRO A 277 -11.93 17.99 -4.56
N ALA A 278 -12.93 17.11 -4.63
CA ALA A 278 -13.39 16.37 -3.47
C ALA A 278 -12.32 15.41 -2.92
N ALA A 279 -11.64 14.66 -3.80
CA ALA A 279 -10.59 13.75 -3.40
C ALA A 279 -9.36 14.47 -2.82
N THR A 280 -8.99 15.60 -3.43
CA THR A 280 -7.88 16.45 -2.97
C THR A 280 -8.16 17.02 -1.58
N ALA A 281 -9.37 17.59 -1.37
CA ALA A 281 -9.77 18.14 -0.09
C ALA A 281 -9.90 17.05 1.01
N ALA A 282 -10.39 15.87 0.65
CA ALA A 282 -10.47 14.73 1.56
C ALA A 282 -9.07 14.29 2.04
N ALA A 283 -8.11 14.15 1.13
CA ALA A 283 -6.74 13.81 1.47
C ALA A 283 -6.07 14.87 2.36
N MET A 284 -6.30 16.16 2.07
CA MET A 284 -5.76 17.27 2.85
C MET A 284 -6.36 17.31 4.27
N GLU A 285 -7.68 17.14 4.41
CA GLU A 285 -8.31 17.07 5.72
C GLU A 285 -7.83 15.85 6.53
N ALA A 286 -7.66 14.69 5.87
CA ALA A 286 -7.11 13.50 6.51
C ALA A 286 -5.67 13.74 7.01
N LEU A 287 -4.84 14.44 6.25
CA LEU A 287 -3.50 14.83 6.65
C LEU A 287 -3.51 15.75 7.88
N HIS A 288 -4.42 16.74 7.92
CA HIS A 288 -4.58 17.62 9.07
C HIS A 288 -5.03 16.86 10.33
N ILE A 289 -6.02 15.97 10.19
CA ILE A 289 -6.48 15.13 11.30
C ILE A 289 -5.34 14.24 11.82
N LEU A 290 -4.59 13.62 10.93
CA LEU A 290 -3.47 12.75 11.31
C LEU A 290 -2.40 13.51 12.13
N GLN A 291 -2.12 14.77 11.77
CA GLN A 291 -1.18 15.62 12.49
C GLN A 291 -1.71 16.10 13.85
N GLN A 292 -3.03 16.32 13.96
CA GLN A 292 -3.70 16.85 15.16
C GLN A 292 -4.10 15.78 16.15
N GLU A 293 -4.29 14.52 15.71
CA GLU A 293 -4.76 13.39 16.52
C GLU A 293 -3.72 12.24 16.56
N PRO A 294 -2.53 12.44 17.17
CA PRO A 294 -1.49 11.40 17.25
C PRO A 294 -1.96 10.17 18.07
N GLU A 295 -2.95 10.32 18.95
CA GLU A 295 -3.57 9.24 19.71
C GLU A 295 -4.24 8.19 18.80
N ARG A 296 -4.60 8.56 17.57
CA ARG A 296 -5.15 7.63 16.58
C ARG A 296 -4.14 6.56 16.18
N ILE A 297 -2.90 6.95 15.98
CA ILE A 297 -1.79 6.02 15.69
C ILE A 297 -1.53 5.13 16.91
N LYS A 298 -1.53 5.73 18.11
CA LYS A 298 -1.37 4.96 19.34
C LYS A 298 -2.48 3.91 19.48
N ALA A 299 -3.74 4.28 19.23
CA ALA A 299 -4.86 3.34 19.28
C ALA A 299 -4.70 2.20 18.27
N LEU A 300 -4.20 2.47 17.05
CA LEU A 300 -3.87 1.44 16.07
C LEU A 300 -2.83 0.47 16.62
N TRP A 301 -1.76 0.98 17.23
CA TRP A 301 -0.71 0.14 17.80
C TRP A 301 -1.17 -0.64 19.03
N ASP A 302 -2.01 -0.07 19.89
CA ASP A 302 -2.58 -0.76 21.07
C ASP A 302 -3.37 -2.03 20.67
N VAL A 303 -4.10 -2.00 19.54
CA VAL A 303 -4.82 -3.18 19.02
C VAL A 303 -3.93 -4.09 18.18
N THR A 304 -2.91 -3.54 17.53
CA THR A 304 -1.94 -4.31 16.74
C THR A 304 -1.09 -5.20 17.64
N GLU A 305 -0.49 -4.65 18.68
CA GLU A 305 0.30 -5.39 19.66
C GLU A 305 -0.53 -6.49 20.33
N TYR A 306 -1.80 -6.17 20.66
CA TYR A 306 -2.74 -7.14 21.19
C TYR A 306 -2.95 -8.30 20.20
N ALA A 307 -3.25 -8.02 18.94
CA ALA A 307 -3.49 -9.04 17.92
C ALA A 307 -2.25 -9.91 17.66
N LEU A 308 -1.06 -9.30 17.51
CA LEU A 308 0.20 -10.00 17.30
C LEU A 308 0.49 -10.98 18.45
N LYS A 309 0.30 -10.51 19.70
CA LYS A 309 0.45 -11.36 20.88
C LYS A 309 -0.52 -12.54 20.84
N ARG A 310 -1.81 -12.29 20.58
CA ARG A 310 -2.85 -13.32 20.58
C ARG A 310 -2.62 -14.38 19.50
N PHE A 311 -2.27 -13.99 18.27
CA PHE A 311 -1.98 -14.96 17.20
C PHE A 311 -0.76 -15.82 17.51
N ARG A 312 0.30 -15.23 18.10
CA ARG A 312 1.47 -16.02 18.56
C ARG A 312 1.11 -17.02 19.66
N GLU A 313 0.29 -16.61 20.64
CA GLU A 313 -0.17 -17.48 21.73
C GLU A 313 -1.03 -18.66 21.22
N GLU A 314 -1.84 -18.43 20.17
CA GLU A 314 -2.65 -19.48 19.55
C GLU A 314 -1.86 -20.36 18.55
N GLY A 315 -0.57 -20.09 18.34
CA GLY A 315 0.32 -20.91 17.51
C GLY A 315 0.20 -20.65 16.02
N PHE A 316 -0.27 -19.48 15.61
CA PHE A 316 -0.28 -19.10 14.20
C PHE A 316 1.13 -18.79 13.67
N GLU A 317 1.40 -19.19 12.44
CA GLU A 317 2.55 -18.74 11.69
C GLU A 317 2.21 -17.37 11.09
N ILE A 318 2.87 -16.31 11.59
CA ILE A 318 2.64 -14.91 11.18
C ILE A 318 3.87 -14.24 10.57
N GLY A 319 4.94 -14.99 10.32
CA GLY A 319 6.20 -14.44 9.82
C GLY A 319 6.82 -13.39 10.75
N ASP A 320 7.62 -12.51 10.14
CA ASP A 320 8.35 -11.45 10.84
C ASP A 320 7.59 -10.11 10.82
N THR A 321 6.25 -10.16 10.75
CA THR A 321 5.44 -8.92 10.69
C THR A 321 5.64 -8.04 11.91
N GLU A 322 5.83 -6.76 11.64
CA GLU A 322 5.98 -5.69 12.63
C GLU A 322 4.97 -4.55 12.40
N SER A 323 3.84 -4.82 11.74
CA SER A 323 2.86 -3.81 11.31
C SER A 323 1.42 -4.23 11.62
N PRO A 324 0.42 -3.34 11.41
CA PRO A 324 -1.00 -3.70 11.49
C PRO A 324 -1.46 -4.69 10.42
N ILE A 325 -0.56 -5.16 9.57
CA ILE A 325 -0.80 -6.20 8.57
C ILE A 325 -0.27 -7.51 9.15
N ILE A 326 -1.15 -8.45 9.43
CA ILE A 326 -0.76 -9.74 10.01
C ILE A 326 -1.07 -10.85 9.02
N PRO A 327 -0.04 -11.44 8.39
CA PRO A 327 -0.22 -12.62 7.55
C PRO A 327 -0.50 -13.82 8.44
N LEU A 328 -1.51 -14.60 8.12
CA LEU A 328 -1.78 -15.89 8.75
C LEU A 328 -1.56 -16.94 7.68
N TYR A 329 -0.41 -17.60 7.71
CA TYR A 329 -0.01 -18.56 6.68
C TYR A 329 -0.88 -19.82 6.69
N VAL A 330 -1.27 -20.26 5.51
CA VAL A 330 -2.13 -21.45 5.29
C VAL A 330 -1.42 -22.49 4.42
N HIS A 331 -0.52 -22.02 3.52
CA HIS A 331 0.31 -22.86 2.63
C HIS A 331 -0.47 -23.77 1.65
N ASP A 332 -1.76 -23.53 1.49
CA ASP A 332 -2.65 -24.28 0.60
C ASP A 332 -3.73 -23.37 0.01
N VAL A 333 -3.84 -23.35 -1.31
CA VAL A 333 -4.77 -22.45 -2.02
C VAL A 333 -6.23 -22.76 -1.72
N ASP A 334 -6.63 -24.04 -1.74
CA ASP A 334 -8.02 -24.45 -1.48
C ASP A 334 -8.41 -24.21 -0.03
N LYS A 335 -7.51 -24.52 0.93
CA LYS A 335 -7.72 -24.21 2.35
C LYS A 335 -7.80 -22.68 2.57
N THR A 336 -7.00 -21.87 1.88
CA THR A 336 -7.05 -20.40 1.99
C THR A 336 -8.42 -19.85 1.59
N PHE A 337 -9.01 -20.36 0.51
CA PHE A 337 -10.38 -20.00 0.14
C PHE A 337 -11.41 -20.49 1.18
N LEU A 338 -11.24 -21.70 1.67
CA LEU A 338 -12.15 -22.26 2.67
C LEU A 338 -12.11 -21.48 4.00
N VAL A 339 -10.91 -21.14 4.50
CA VAL A 339 -10.74 -20.26 5.68
C VAL A 339 -11.48 -18.94 5.48
N THR A 340 -11.29 -18.30 4.30
CA THR A 340 -11.94 -17.02 4.00
C THR A 340 -13.47 -17.13 3.99
N LYS A 341 -14.01 -18.22 3.43
CA LYS A 341 -15.45 -18.49 3.42
C LYS A 341 -15.99 -18.71 4.82
N LEU A 342 -15.38 -19.61 5.59
CA LEU A 342 -15.81 -19.92 6.95
C LEU A 342 -15.70 -18.71 7.89
N ALA A 343 -14.64 -17.91 7.77
CA ALA A 343 -14.52 -16.67 8.53
C ALA A 343 -15.66 -15.69 8.21
N SER A 344 -15.98 -15.52 6.93
CA SER A 344 -17.08 -14.69 6.48
C SER A 344 -18.44 -15.17 7.01
N ASP A 345 -18.71 -16.48 6.97
CA ASP A 345 -19.94 -17.07 7.52
C ASP A 345 -20.05 -16.87 9.05
N ALA A 346 -18.91 -16.79 9.72
CA ALA A 346 -18.83 -16.48 11.16
C ALA A 346 -18.83 -14.97 11.47
N GLY A 347 -19.05 -14.09 10.47
CA GLY A 347 -19.12 -12.64 10.64
C GLY A 347 -17.76 -11.94 10.75
N VAL A 348 -16.71 -12.53 10.15
CA VAL A 348 -15.35 -11.95 10.10
C VAL A 348 -14.88 -11.83 8.67
N PHE A 349 -14.54 -10.61 8.23
CA PHE A 349 -13.97 -10.36 6.90
C PHE A 349 -12.44 -10.32 6.97
N ILE A 350 -11.80 -11.16 6.17
CA ILE A 350 -10.36 -11.20 5.91
C ILE A 350 -10.10 -11.39 4.42
N ASN A 351 -8.91 -11.07 3.95
CA ASN A 351 -8.54 -11.21 2.53
C ASN A 351 -7.70 -12.47 2.30
N PRO A 352 -8.08 -13.33 1.32
CA PRO A 352 -7.18 -14.38 0.86
C PRO A 352 -6.05 -13.79 0.02
N VAL A 353 -4.83 -14.24 0.24
CA VAL A 353 -3.65 -13.95 -0.58
C VAL A 353 -3.20 -15.24 -1.23
N ILE A 354 -3.33 -15.28 -2.55
CA ILE A 354 -3.07 -16.45 -3.38
C ILE A 354 -2.29 -16.03 -4.65
N PRO A 355 -1.75 -16.94 -5.45
CA PRO A 355 -1.18 -16.60 -6.75
C PRO A 355 -2.15 -15.75 -7.61
N PRO A 356 -1.67 -14.69 -8.30
CA PRO A 356 -0.26 -14.31 -8.49
C PRO A 356 0.32 -13.37 -7.42
N ALA A 357 -0.41 -13.07 -6.33
CA ALA A 357 0.06 -12.15 -5.28
C ALA A 357 1.15 -12.77 -4.38
N CYS A 358 1.22 -14.10 -4.29
CA CYS A 358 2.28 -14.84 -3.62
C CYS A 358 2.56 -16.15 -4.37
N ALA A 359 3.60 -16.90 -3.97
CA ALA A 359 3.82 -18.25 -4.48
C ALA A 359 2.78 -19.23 -3.90
N PRO A 360 2.46 -20.36 -4.58
CA PRO A 360 1.43 -21.29 -4.11
C PRO A 360 1.65 -21.85 -2.71
N GLN A 361 2.92 -22.04 -2.31
CA GLN A 361 3.30 -22.51 -0.98
C GLN A 361 3.29 -21.40 0.09
N ASP A 362 3.16 -20.14 -0.28
CA ASP A 362 3.19 -18.97 0.61
C ASP A 362 1.79 -18.35 0.76
N THR A 363 0.73 -19.11 0.44
CA THR A 363 -0.64 -18.63 0.56
C THR A 363 -1.00 -18.36 2.01
N LEU A 364 -1.74 -17.29 2.22
CA LEU A 364 -2.12 -16.83 3.54
C LEU A 364 -3.51 -16.14 3.52
N VAL A 365 -4.07 -15.92 4.68
CA VAL A 365 -5.14 -14.91 4.85
C VAL A 365 -4.56 -13.69 5.53
N ARG A 366 -4.89 -12.52 5.00
CA ARG A 366 -4.37 -11.23 5.47
C ARG A 366 -5.34 -10.59 6.45
N PHE A 367 -4.92 -10.51 7.71
CA PHE A 367 -5.60 -9.80 8.76
C PHE A 367 -5.06 -8.37 8.84
N ALA A 368 -5.92 -7.36 8.89
CA ALA A 368 -5.50 -5.96 8.93
C ALA A 368 -6.36 -5.15 9.89
N LEU A 369 -5.71 -4.23 10.61
CA LEU A 369 -6.30 -3.49 11.71
C LEU A 369 -6.52 -2.01 11.36
N MET A 370 -7.52 -1.42 12.00
CA MET A 370 -7.83 0.01 11.96
C MET A 370 -7.80 0.59 13.37
N ALA A 371 -7.47 1.88 13.49
CA ALA A 371 -7.35 2.59 14.77
C ALA A 371 -8.61 2.56 15.64
N THR A 372 -9.77 2.30 15.06
CA THR A 372 -11.06 2.23 15.77
C THR A 372 -11.53 0.82 16.11
N HIS A 373 -10.71 -0.21 15.80
CA HIS A 373 -11.01 -1.55 16.31
C HIS A 373 -10.93 -1.58 17.83
N THR A 374 -11.86 -2.32 18.44
CA THR A 374 -11.78 -2.64 19.86
C THR A 374 -11.07 -3.97 20.08
N LYS A 375 -10.51 -4.17 21.28
CA LYS A 375 -9.90 -5.46 21.64
C LYS A 375 -10.90 -6.62 21.59
N GLU A 376 -12.17 -6.37 21.85
CA GLU A 376 -13.26 -7.34 21.75
C GLU A 376 -13.49 -7.78 20.30
N GLN A 377 -13.47 -6.83 19.35
CA GLN A 377 -13.58 -7.15 17.93
C GLN A 377 -12.38 -7.96 17.44
N VAL A 378 -11.17 -7.58 17.86
CA VAL A 378 -9.94 -8.31 17.54
C VAL A 378 -9.99 -9.72 18.13
N GLU A 379 -10.34 -9.86 19.42
CA GLU A 379 -10.46 -11.16 20.10
C GLU A 379 -11.46 -12.07 19.41
N LYS A 380 -12.64 -11.53 19.02
CA LYS A 380 -13.62 -12.29 18.25
C LYS A 380 -13.03 -12.80 16.92
N GLY A 381 -12.27 -11.95 16.21
CA GLY A 381 -11.56 -12.36 15.00
C GLY A 381 -10.56 -13.49 15.25
N VAL A 382 -9.73 -13.35 16.29
CA VAL A 382 -8.75 -14.38 16.71
C VAL A 382 -9.44 -15.70 17.03
N GLN A 383 -10.48 -15.68 17.86
CA GLN A 383 -11.21 -16.90 18.26
C GLN A 383 -11.84 -17.63 17.07
N VAL A 384 -12.49 -16.87 16.16
CA VAL A 384 -13.08 -17.44 14.94
C VAL A 384 -12.01 -18.09 14.08
N LEU A 385 -10.89 -17.40 13.85
CA LEU A 385 -9.82 -17.92 13.03
C LEU A 385 -9.09 -19.09 13.69
N THR A 386 -8.86 -19.05 15.01
CA THR A 386 -8.26 -20.16 15.75
C THR A 386 -9.10 -21.44 15.61
N LYS A 387 -10.42 -21.33 15.79
CA LYS A 387 -11.32 -22.46 15.60
C LYS A 387 -11.23 -23.03 14.19
N ILE A 388 -11.30 -22.18 13.15
CA ILE A 388 -11.25 -22.60 11.75
C ILE A 388 -9.90 -23.26 11.42
N PHE A 389 -8.78 -22.65 11.86
CA PHE A 389 -7.45 -23.17 11.58
C PHE A 389 -7.21 -24.53 12.25
N LYS A 390 -7.73 -24.76 13.47
CA LYS A 390 -7.70 -26.06 14.17
C LYS A 390 -8.59 -27.10 13.47
N GLU A 391 -9.80 -26.73 13.07
CA GLU A 391 -10.73 -27.63 12.35
C GLU A 391 -10.19 -28.06 10.97
N LEU A 392 -9.32 -27.26 10.36
CA LEU A 392 -8.69 -27.55 9.08
C LEU A 392 -7.27 -28.13 9.20
N ASP A 393 -6.81 -28.48 10.41
CA ASP A 393 -5.46 -28.99 10.70
C ASP A 393 -4.35 -28.08 10.12
N ILE A 394 -4.49 -26.74 10.26
CA ILE A 394 -3.48 -25.75 9.86
C ILE A 394 -2.59 -25.41 11.08
N ILE A 395 -3.18 -25.28 12.26
CA ILE A 395 -2.48 -25.15 13.55
C ILE A 395 -2.94 -26.23 14.52
N LYS A 396 -2.15 -26.45 15.59
CA LYS A 396 -2.43 -27.47 16.63
C LYS A 396 -3.48 -27.06 17.64
#